data_e3fab15e4e0e260accdd3e4cbfca8943
#
_entry.id   e3fab15e4e0e260accdd3e4cbfca8943
#
_cell.length_a   1.000
_cell.length_b   1.000
_cell.length_c   1.000
_cell.angle_alpha   90.00
_cell.angle_beta   90.00
_cell.angle_gamma   90.00
#
_symmetry.space_group_name_H-M   'P 1'
#
loop_
_entity.id
_entity.type
_entity.pdbx_description
1 polymer ?
#
loop_
_entity_poly.entity_id
_entity_poly.type
_entity_poly.pdbx_seq_one_letter_code
_entity_poly.pdbx_strand_id
1 'polypeptide(L)'
;MVPLMVAGGVVTVIMGFIVAVLLISWFSNPPFGLGNAPSQPIAFPHTVHVAENNIQCEFCHRNVTKGEAATVPAVETCLFCHKDIDGGTVAAQEEINKVRTAFDTDTPIDWARVHRLPDHVRFIHEAHIRYFTDETIGVKYGINGEELSESPDVAQTCTICHGDVANKEVVQPKTGQSLKMGTCVDCHRVNSIPTDCTVCHK
;
A
#
# COMPACT_ATOMS: atom_id res chain seq x y z
N MET A 1 -7.09 -41.86 41.48
CA MET A 1 -6.36 -41.63 40.21
C MET A 1 -7.23 -41.15 39.08
N VAL A 2 -8.46 -41.66 38.92
CA VAL A 2 -9.42 -41.27 37.87
C VAL A 2 -9.70 -39.73 37.85
N PRO A 3 -9.96 -39.02 38.96
CA PRO A 3 -10.26 -37.59 38.90
C PRO A 3 -9.12 -36.73 38.43
N LEU A 4 -7.86 -37.13 38.69
CA LEU A 4 -6.71 -36.40 38.19
C LEU A 4 -6.49 -36.52 36.68
N MET A 5 -6.77 -37.69 36.12
CA MET A 5 -6.71 -37.92 34.67
C MET A 5 -7.79 -37.17 33.92
N VAL A 6 -9.02 -37.10 34.49
CA VAL A 6 -10.12 -36.32 33.92
C VAL A 6 -9.81 -34.82 33.97
N ALA A 7 -9.29 -34.31 35.09
CA ALA A 7 -8.90 -32.92 35.22
C ALA A 7 -7.76 -32.55 34.22
N GLY A 8 -6.76 -33.42 34.06
CA GLY A 8 -5.68 -33.24 33.08
C GLY A 8 -6.20 -33.22 31.65
N GLY A 9 -7.14 -34.11 31.31
CA GLY A 9 -7.75 -34.13 29.99
C GLY A 9 -8.55 -32.86 29.68
N VAL A 10 -9.32 -32.35 30.62
CA VAL A 10 -10.09 -31.10 30.48
C VAL A 10 -9.16 -29.90 30.27
N VAL A 11 -8.09 -29.79 31.06
CA VAL A 11 -7.09 -28.70 30.92
C VAL A 11 -6.42 -28.74 29.53
N THR A 12 -6.07 -29.93 29.05
CA THR A 12 -5.46 -30.07 27.71
C THR A 12 -6.43 -29.64 26.60
N VAL A 13 -7.69 -30.00 26.67
CA VAL A 13 -8.70 -29.58 25.69
C VAL A 13 -8.92 -28.07 25.71
N ILE A 14 -9.02 -27.45 26.89
CA ILE A 14 -9.16 -26.00 27.03
C ILE A 14 -7.93 -25.27 26.46
N MET A 15 -6.74 -25.76 26.78
CA MET A 15 -5.50 -25.16 26.27
C MET A 15 -5.40 -25.29 24.73
N GLY A 16 -5.75 -26.44 24.17
CA GLY A 16 -5.84 -26.66 22.72
C GLY A 16 -6.83 -25.71 22.05
N PHE A 17 -8.00 -25.51 22.66
CA PHE A 17 -9.00 -24.58 22.16
C PHE A 17 -8.50 -23.12 22.20
N ILE A 18 -7.88 -22.68 23.29
CA ILE A 18 -7.30 -21.35 23.40
C ILE A 18 -6.23 -21.13 22.34
N VAL A 19 -5.32 -22.07 22.16
CA VAL A 19 -4.29 -22.00 21.12
C VAL A 19 -4.90 -21.91 19.73
N ALA A 20 -5.92 -22.72 19.44
CA ALA A 20 -6.62 -22.67 18.14
C ALA A 20 -7.28 -21.31 17.92
N VAL A 21 -7.97 -20.76 18.91
CA VAL A 21 -8.59 -19.42 18.83
C VAL A 21 -7.54 -18.34 18.62
N LEU A 22 -6.40 -18.40 19.32
CA LEU A 22 -5.30 -17.44 19.15
C LEU A 22 -4.68 -17.55 17.75
N LEU A 23 -4.48 -18.75 17.23
CA LEU A 23 -3.96 -18.96 15.86
C LEU A 23 -4.95 -18.45 14.81
N ILE A 24 -6.24 -18.80 14.94
CA ILE A 24 -7.27 -18.32 14.02
C ILE A 24 -7.34 -16.79 14.06
N SER A 25 -7.34 -16.19 15.24
CA SER A 25 -7.34 -14.73 15.41
C SER A 25 -6.10 -14.10 14.78
N TRP A 26 -4.93 -14.70 14.97
CA TRP A 26 -3.66 -14.24 14.39
C TRP A 26 -3.68 -14.26 12.85
N PHE A 27 -4.19 -15.33 12.25
CA PHE A 27 -4.24 -15.47 10.80
C PHE A 27 -5.40 -14.69 10.16
N SER A 28 -6.52 -14.50 10.87
CA SER A 28 -7.68 -13.76 10.37
C SER A 28 -7.53 -12.25 10.55
N ASN A 29 -6.89 -11.81 11.63
CA ASN A 29 -6.62 -10.41 11.95
C ASN A 29 -5.20 -10.29 12.46
N PRO A 30 -4.19 -10.28 11.58
CA PRO A 30 -2.81 -10.18 11.99
C PRO A 30 -2.63 -8.90 12.84
N PRO A 31 -1.90 -8.99 13.97
CA PRO A 31 -1.67 -7.85 14.82
C PRO A 31 -0.98 -6.73 14.01
N PHE A 32 -1.35 -5.50 14.29
CA PHE A 32 -0.88 -4.30 13.61
C PHE A 32 -1.40 -4.09 12.18
N GLY A 33 -2.47 -4.77 11.76
CA GLY A 33 -3.10 -4.58 10.45
C GLY A 33 -2.23 -5.02 9.26
N LEU A 34 -1.23 -5.86 9.51
CA LEU A 34 -0.35 -6.39 8.46
C LEU A 34 -1.19 -7.22 7.47
N GLY A 35 -1.26 -6.75 6.23
CA GLY A 35 -1.96 -7.43 5.14
C GLY A 35 -3.47 -7.12 5.04
N ASN A 36 -4.04 -6.34 5.94
CA ASN A 36 -5.43 -5.93 5.85
C ASN A 36 -5.55 -4.63 5.05
N ALA A 37 -6.41 -4.63 4.04
CA ALA A 37 -6.82 -3.41 3.38
C ALA A 37 -7.77 -2.63 4.32
N PRO A 38 -7.49 -1.36 4.62
CA PRO A 38 -8.45 -0.54 5.33
C PRO A 38 -9.70 -0.32 4.48
N SER A 39 -10.87 -0.24 5.12
CA SER A 39 -12.09 0.18 4.42
C SER A 39 -11.91 1.61 3.91
N GLN A 40 -12.27 1.82 2.66
CA GLN A 40 -12.21 3.13 2.01
C GLN A 40 -13.61 3.76 1.93
N PRO A 41 -13.73 5.09 2.00
CA PRO A 41 -15.02 5.78 1.88
C PRO A 41 -15.66 5.59 0.50
N ILE A 42 -14.85 5.39 -0.52
CA ILE A 42 -15.25 5.13 -1.90
C ILE A 42 -14.50 3.90 -2.40
N ALA A 43 -15.21 2.96 -3.00
CA ALA A 43 -14.61 1.82 -3.67
C ALA A 43 -13.94 2.29 -4.98
N PHE A 44 -12.62 2.43 -4.95
CA PHE A 44 -11.82 2.86 -6.10
C PHE A 44 -10.97 1.70 -6.63
N PRO A 45 -11.35 1.07 -7.76
CA PRO A 45 -10.56 0.01 -8.37
C PRO A 45 -9.44 0.58 -9.26
N HIS A 46 -8.19 0.27 -8.94
CA HIS A 46 -7.07 0.59 -9.83
C HIS A 46 -7.12 -0.21 -11.13
N THR A 47 -7.67 -1.43 -11.10
CA THR A 47 -7.89 -2.27 -12.30
C THR A 47 -8.58 -1.51 -13.40
N VAL A 48 -9.70 -0.88 -13.12
CA VAL A 48 -10.47 -0.13 -14.13
C VAL A 48 -9.71 1.10 -14.62
N HIS A 49 -9.08 1.84 -13.72
CA HIS A 49 -8.44 3.11 -14.08
C HIS A 49 -7.07 2.92 -14.74
N VAL A 50 -6.24 2.05 -14.18
CA VAL A 50 -4.86 1.87 -14.62
C VAL A 50 -4.73 0.71 -15.62
N ALA A 51 -5.18 -0.50 -15.24
CA ALA A 51 -4.96 -1.66 -16.09
C ALA A 51 -5.83 -1.65 -17.36
N GLU A 52 -7.09 -1.25 -17.27
CA GLU A 52 -8.01 -1.26 -18.41
C GLU A 52 -7.96 0.03 -19.22
N ASN A 53 -7.88 1.20 -18.56
CA ASN A 53 -7.92 2.51 -19.23
C ASN A 53 -6.55 3.18 -19.37
N ASN A 54 -5.46 2.53 -18.95
CA ASN A 54 -4.07 3.02 -19.08
C ASN A 54 -3.84 4.43 -18.51
N ILE A 55 -4.58 4.82 -17.46
CA ILE A 55 -4.35 6.10 -16.79
C ILE A 55 -3.05 6.00 -16.00
N GLN A 56 -2.11 6.90 -16.29
CA GLN A 56 -0.79 6.91 -15.66
C GLN A 56 -0.90 7.24 -14.16
N CYS A 57 -0.02 6.62 -13.35
CA CYS A 57 -0.01 6.81 -11.89
C CYS A 57 0.08 8.29 -11.51
N GLU A 58 0.90 9.05 -12.21
CA GLU A 58 1.18 10.47 -11.97
C GLU A 58 0.00 11.38 -12.32
N PHE A 59 -0.97 10.91 -13.10
CA PHE A 59 -2.19 11.69 -13.35
C PHE A 59 -2.96 11.93 -12.05
N CYS A 60 -3.02 10.94 -11.17
CA CYS A 60 -3.67 11.00 -9.88
C CYS A 60 -2.69 11.34 -8.75
N HIS A 61 -1.51 10.72 -8.72
CA HIS A 61 -0.47 10.92 -7.71
C HIS A 61 0.54 11.99 -8.15
N ARG A 62 0.07 13.22 -8.36
CA ARG A 62 0.80 14.31 -9.03
C ARG A 62 2.10 14.75 -8.35
N ASN A 63 2.23 14.52 -7.05
CA ASN A 63 3.37 15.00 -6.29
C ASN A 63 4.48 13.95 -6.12
N VAL A 64 4.27 12.74 -6.64
CA VAL A 64 5.21 11.63 -6.44
C VAL A 64 6.61 11.90 -7.01
N THR A 65 6.70 12.65 -8.10
CA THR A 65 7.97 13.06 -8.72
C THR A 65 8.46 14.43 -8.29
N LYS A 66 7.76 15.11 -7.37
CA LYS A 66 8.04 16.52 -7.01
C LYS A 66 8.25 16.76 -5.52
N GLY A 67 8.09 15.74 -4.68
CA GLY A 67 8.15 15.95 -3.26
C GLY A 67 8.12 14.69 -2.41
N GLU A 68 7.86 14.91 -1.13
CA GLU A 68 7.90 13.88 -0.10
C GLU A 68 6.76 12.87 -0.28
N ALA A 69 5.53 13.35 -0.41
CA ALA A 69 4.32 12.53 -0.47
C ALA A 69 3.80 12.36 -1.89
N ALA A 70 3.39 11.14 -2.23
CA ALA A 70 2.72 10.88 -3.51
C ALA A 70 1.37 11.60 -3.63
N THR A 71 0.71 11.82 -2.49
CA THR A 71 -0.65 12.36 -2.36
C THR A 71 -1.74 11.51 -3.02
N VAL A 72 -2.97 11.77 -2.68
CA VAL A 72 -4.15 11.30 -3.40
C VAL A 72 -4.71 12.44 -4.23
N PRO A 73 -5.44 12.17 -5.32
CA PRO A 73 -6.01 13.24 -6.13
C PRO A 73 -7.06 14.05 -5.36
N ALA A 74 -7.14 15.34 -5.64
CA ALA A 74 -8.27 16.17 -5.21
C ALA A 74 -9.56 15.71 -5.89
N VAL A 75 -10.72 15.99 -5.28
CA VAL A 75 -12.03 15.56 -5.78
C VAL A 75 -12.27 16.01 -7.22
N GLU A 76 -11.81 17.22 -7.56
CA GLU A 76 -11.92 17.80 -8.90
C GLU A 76 -11.22 16.96 -9.96
N THR A 77 -10.15 16.26 -9.61
CA THR A 77 -9.43 15.38 -10.55
C THR A 77 -10.33 14.24 -11.03
N CYS A 78 -11.17 13.71 -10.16
CA CYS A 78 -12.13 12.66 -10.51
C CYS A 78 -13.17 13.18 -11.51
N LEU A 79 -13.56 14.45 -11.38
CA LEU A 79 -14.57 15.07 -12.22
C LEU A 79 -14.09 15.43 -13.63
N PHE A 80 -12.80 15.28 -13.95
CA PHE A 80 -12.37 15.38 -15.35
C PHE A 80 -13.09 14.35 -16.24
N CYS A 81 -13.38 13.18 -15.69
CA CYS A 81 -14.07 12.09 -16.37
C CYS A 81 -15.47 11.88 -15.80
N HIS A 82 -15.60 11.80 -14.47
CA HIS A 82 -16.85 11.42 -13.80
C HIS A 82 -17.88 12.56 -13.67
N LYS A 83 -17.62 13.69 -14.30
CA LYS A 83 -18.69 14.67 -14.54
C LYS A 83 -19.76 14.09 -15.47
N ASP A 84 -19.33 13.40 -16.53
CA ASP A 84 -20.21 12.90 -17.60
C ASP A 84 -20.15 11.36 -17.75
N ILE A 85 -19.16 10.69 -17.16
CA ILE A 85 -19.00 9.24 -17.21
C ILE A 85 -19.56 8.62 -15.92
N ASP A 86 -20.60 7.82 -16.09
CA ASP A 86 -21.14 6.93 -15.07
C ASP A 86 -20.43 5.56 -15.13
N GLY A 87 -20.38 4.85 -14.03
CA GLY A 87 -19.87 3.49 -14.02
C GLY A 87 -20.78 2.53 -14.79
N GLY A 88 -20.18 1.45 -15.32
CA GLY A 88 -20.90 0.44 -16.08
C GLY A 88 -21.91 -0.40 -15.27
N THR A 89 -21.96 -0.25 -13.96
CA THR A 89 -22.86 -0.97 -13.05
C THR A 89 -23.51 -0.03 -12.06
N VAL A 90 -24.65 -0.44 -11.49
CA VAL A 90 -25.35 0.33 -10.44
C VAL A 90 -24.42 0.60 -9.24
N ALA A 91 -23.67 -0.38 -8.81
CA ALA A 91 -22.71 -0.23 -7.70
C ALA A 91 -21.62 0.81 -8.02
N ALA A 92 -21.05 0.79 -9.21
CA ALA A 92 -20.06 1.77 -9.64
C ALA A 92 -20.66 3.18 -9.70
N GLN A 93 -21.90 3.30 -10.18
CA GLN A 93 -22.62 4.58 -10.23
C GLN A 93 -22.86 5.15 -8.82
N GLU A 94 -23.20 4.30 -7.85
CA GLU A 94 -23.34 4.72 -6.44
C GLU A 94 -22.02 5.28 -5.90
N GLU A 95 -20.88 4.64 -6.19
CA GLU A 95 -19.56 5.14 -5.78
C GLU A 95 -19.18 6.46 -6.45
N ILE A 96 -19.46 6.60 -7.74
CA ILE A 96 -19.25 7.85 -8.48
C ILE A 96 -20.14 8.98 -7.94
N ASN A 97 -21.37 8.70 -7.55
CA ASN A 97 -22.27 9.69 -6.94
C ASN A 97 -21.73 10.21 -5.61
N LYS A 98 -20.99 9.40 -4.83
CA LYS A 98 -20.28 9.88 -3.63
C LYS A 98 -19.24 10.94 -3.99
N VAL A 99 -18.48 10.72 -5.09
CA VAL A 99 -17.50 11.70 -5.59
C VAL A 99 -18.17 13.01 -5.98
N ARG A 100 -19.26 12.94 -6.74
CA ARG A 100 -20.05 14.11 -7.16
C ARG A 100 -20.61 14.86 -5.96
N THR A 101 -21.15 14.13 -4.99
CA THR A 101 -21.66 14.73 -3.74
C THR A 101 -20.54 15.43 -2.96
N ALA A 102 -19.36 14.82 -2.86
CA ALA A 102 -18.21 15.42 -2.20
C ALA A 102 -17.79 16.72 -2.88
N PHE A 103 -17.81 16.77 -4.21
CA PHE A 103 -17.55 17.98 -4.98
C PHE A 103 -18.61 19.06 -4.75
N ASP A 104 -19.91 18.72 -4.87
CA ASP A 104 -21.02 19.66 -4.74
C ASP A 104 -21.12 20.28 -3.34
N THR A 105 -20.65 19.52 -2.33
CA THR A 105 -20.66 19.98 -0.92
C THR A 105 -19.32 20.56 -0.46
N ASP A 106 -18.34 20.68 -1.37
CA ASP A 106 -16.96 21.12 -1.05
C ASP A 106 -16.35 20.33 0.12
N THR A 107 -16.58 19.02 0.13
CA THR A 107 -16.15 18.12 1.22
C THR A 107 -15.04 17.20 0.72
N PRO A 108 -13.87 17.16 1.37
CA PRO A 108 -12.81 16.26 0.98
C PRO A 108 -13.19 14.79 1.26
N ILE A 109 -12.67 13.88 0.43
CA ILE A 109 -12.81 12.45 0.66
C ILE A 109 -11.74 12.02 1.69
N ASP A 110 -12.18 11.51 2.84
CA ASP A 110 -11.29 11.07 3.93
C ASP A 110 -10.74 9.66 3.67
N TRP A 111 -9.76 9.59 2.77
CA TRP A 111 -9.12 8.33 2.41
C TRP A 111 -8.34 7.71 3.57
N ALA A 112 -8.59 6.44 3.86
CA ALA A 112 -7.80 5.70 4.82
C ALA A 112 -6.42 5.35 4.26
N ARG A 113 -5.36 5.69 5.01
CA ARG A 113 -3.97 5.41 4.58
C ARG A 113 -3.68 3.92 4.63
N VAL A 114 -3.34 3.34 3.47
CA VAL A 114 -2.90 1.95 3.34
C VAL A 114 -1.46 1.78 3.84
N HIS A 115 -0.57 2.67 3.42
CA HIS A 115 0.83 2.69 3.84
C HIS A 115 1.07 3.84 4.82
N ARG A 116 1.64 3.50 5.97
CA ARG A 116 1.88 4.46 7.05
C ARG A 116 3.29 4.30 7.59
N LEU A 117 4.05 5.40 7.60
CA LEU A 117 5.32 5.50 8.29
C LEU A 117 5.13 6.25 9.61
N PRO A 118 5.91 5.93 10.66
CA PRO A 118 5.96 6.72 11.88
C PRO A 118 6.44 8.16 11.60
N ASP A 119 5.95 9.12 12.38
CA ASP A 119 6.23 10.55 12.17
C ASP A 119 7.72 10.94 12.28
N HIS A 120 8.52 10.11 12.95
CA HIS A 120 9.97 10.30 13.06
C HIS A 120 10.75 9.74 11.87
N VAL A 121 10.07 9.15 10.87
CA VAL A 121 10.69 8.62 9.65
C VAL A 121 10.47 9.59 8.51
N ARG A 122 11.56 10.01 7.90
CA ARG A 122 11.56 10.81 6.68
C ARG A 122 11.67 9.89 5.46
N PHE A 123 10.69 9.97 4.57
CA PHE A 123 10.70 9.29 3.29
C PHE A 123 10.30 10.26 2.19
N ILE A 124 11.06 10.31 1.11
CA ILE A 124 10.85 11.24 0.00
C ILE A 124 10.67 10.44 -1.29
N HIS A 125 9.46 10.40 -1.85
CA HIS A 125 9.18 9.69 -3.09
C HIS A 125 10.04 10.20 -4.25
N GLU A 126 10.14 11.51 -4.43
CA GLU A 126 10.93 12.11 -5.51
C GLU A 126 12.35 11.55 -5.59
N ALA A 127 13.05 11.48 -4.45
CA ALA A 127 14.43 11.00 -4.40
C ALA A 127 14.55 9.53 -4.87
N HIS A 128 13.60 8.67 -4.48
CA HIS A 128 13.58 7.26 -4.85
C HIS A 128 13.24 7.07 -6.33
N ILE A 129 12.23 7.79 -6.83
CA ILE A 129 11.86 7.72 -8.25
C ILE A 129 13.00 8.20 -9.11
N ARG A 130 13.61 9.35 -8.78
CA ARG A 130 14.75 9.87 -9.51
C ARG A 130 15.94 8.90 -9.52
N TYR A 131 16.21 8.22 -8.39
CA TYR A 131 17.26 7.20 -8.33
C TYR A 131 17.00 6.05 -9.31
N PHE A 132 15.80 5.49 -9.29
CA PHE A 132 15.47 4.33 -10.12
C PHE A 132 15.36 4.68 -11.62
N THR A 133 14.86 5.85 -11.96
CA THR A 133 14.69 6.30 -13.36
C THR A 133 15.96 6.90 -13.98
N ASP A 134 17.00 7.14 -13.19
CA ASP A 134 18.27 7.72 -13.68
C ASP A 134 19.07 6.66 -14.45
N GLU A 135 19.13 6.77 -15.76
CA GLU A 135 19.86 5.85 -16.64
C GLU A 135 21.40 5.94 -16.48
N THR A 136 21.93 6.99 -15.84
CA THR A 136 23.37 7.14 -15.59
C THR A 136 23.86 6.31 -14.41
N ILE A 137 22.95 5.91 -13.52
CA ILE A 137 23.24 4.99 -12.41
C ILE A 137 23.25 3.58 -12.97
N GLY A 138 24.33 2.86 -12.77
CA GLY A 138 24.51 1.49 -13.26
C GLY A 138 23.51 0.49 -12.67
N VAL A 139 23.97 -0.71 -12.34
CA VAL A 139 23.11 -1.76 -11.78
C VAL A 139 22.38 -1.28 -10.53
N LYS A 140 21.07 -1.49 -10.51
CA LYS A 140 20.17 -1.17 -9.40
C LYS A 140 19.51 -2.44 -8.89
N TYR A 141 19.18 -2.46 -7.63
CA TYR A 141 18.48 -3.57 -6.98
C TYR A 141 17.15 -3.11 -6.40
N GLY A 142 16.13 -3.90 -6.61
CA GLY A 142 14.83 -3.67 -6.02
C GLY A 142 14.80 -4.00 -4.52
N ILE A 143 13.63 -3.86 -3.92
CA ILE A 143 13.44 -3.96 -2.46
C ILE A 143 13.69 -5.37 -1.91
N ASN A 144 13.67 -6.40 -2.75
CA ASN A 144 13.98 -7.80 -2.40
C ASN A 144 15.42 -8.20 -2.76
N GLY A 145 16.24 -7.25 -3.24
CA GLY A 145 17.56 -7.51 -3.75
C GLY A 145 17.59 -8.13 -5.16
N GLU A 146 16.46 -8.11 -5.89
CA GLU A 146 16.40 -8.46 -7.30
C GLU A 146 17.15 -7.42 -8.14
N GLU A 147 17.98 -7.88 -9.06
CA GLU A 147 18.69 -7.00 -9.99
C GLU A 147 17.73 -6.47 -11.05
N LEU A 148 17.77 -5.15 -11.27
CA LEU A 148 17.00 -4.48 -12.31
C LEU A 148 17.90 -4.32 -13.53
N SER A 149 17.57 -5.03 -14.60
CA SER A 149 18.38 -5.08 -15.83
C SER A 149 18.43 -3.75 -16.59
N GLU A 150 17.40 -2.91 -16.40
CA GLU A 150 17.26 -1.60 -17.02
C GLU A 150 16.73 -0.59 -16.00
N SER A 151 16.89 0.69 -16.26
CA SER A 151 16.24 1.72 -15.45
C SER A 151 14.74 1.68 -15.69
N PRO A 152 13.94 1.40 -14.65
CA PRO A 152 12.49 1.38 -14.78
C PRO A 152 11.94 2.76 -15.08
N ASP A 153 10.81 2.83 -15.77
CA ASP A 153 10.02 4.05 -15.85
C ASP A 153 9.36 4.38 -14.48
N VAL A 154 8.67 5.52 -14.41
CA VAL A 154 8.04 5.97 -13.15
C VAL A 154 7.02 4.94 -12.65
N ALA A 155 6.18 4.41 -13.52
CA ALA A 155 5.14 3.45 -13.16
C ALA A 155 5.74 2.14 -12.65
N GLN A 156 6.77 1.63 -13.31
CA GLN A 156 7.52 0.44 -12.90
C GLN A 156 8.21 0.66 -11.55
N THR A 157 8.77 1.86 -11.31
CA THR A 157 9.39 2.21 -10.02
C THR A 157 8.40 2.08 -8.87
N CYS A 158 7.13 2.46 -9.05
CA CYS A 158 6.10 2.30 -8.03
C CYS A 158 5.94 0.83 -7.61
N THR A 159 6.01 -0.10 -8.57
CA THR A 159 5.80 -1.54 -8.31
C THR A 159 6.90 -2.16 -7.46
N ILE A 160 8.12 -1.62 -7.48
CA ILE A 160 9.24 -2.11 -6.67
C ILE A 160 8.84 -2.13 -5.18
N CYS A 161 8.21 -1.06 -4.69
CA CYS A 161 7.82 -0.94 -3.27
C CYS A 161 6.36 -1.32 -3.02
N HIS A 162 5.44 -0.91 -3.89
CA HIS A 162 3.99 -1.08 -3.69
C HIS A 162 3.42 -2.36 -4.31
N GLY A 163 4.20 -3.06 -5.13
CA GLY A 163 3.74 -4.23 -5.88
C GLY A 163 2.81 -3.85 -7.02
N ASP A 164 2.12 -4.82 -7.57
CA ASP A 164 1.22 -4.65 -8.71
C ASP A 164 -0.10 -3.99 -8.29
N VAL A 165 -0.06 -2.69 -8.00
CA VAL A 165 -1.25 -1.90 -7.62
C VAL A 165 -2.19 -1.71 -8.81
N ALA A 166 -1.66 -1.64 -10.03
CA ALA A 166 -2.44 -1.45 -11.24
C ALA A 166 -3.56 -2.50 -11.39
N ASN A 167 -3.29 -3.73 -10.99
CA ASN A 167 -4.23 -4.85 -11.04
C ASN A 167 -4.96 -5.10 -9.70
N LYS A 168 -5.15 -4.08 -8.87
CA LYS A 168 -5.87 -4.20 -7.59
C LYS A 168 -7.21 -3.48 -7.62
N GLU A 169 -8.27 -4.20 -7.25
CA GLU A 169 -9.56 -3.59 -6.93
C GLU A 169 -9.50 -2.87 -5.58
N VAL A 170 -8.82 -3.50 -4.62
CA VAL A 170 -8.60 -2.93 -3.28
C VAL A 170 -7.11 -2.93 -3.00
N VAL A 171 -6.54 -1.75 -2.75
CA VAL A 171 -5.12 -1.63 -2.43
C VAL A 171 -4.85 -2.19 -1.04
N GLN A 172 -3.87 -3.08 -0.97
CA GLN A 172 -3.40 -3.71 0.25
C GLN A 172 -1.90 -3.44 0.41
N PRO A 173 -1.39 -3.42 1.65
CA PRO A 173 0.05 -3.48 1.86
C PRO A 173 0.64 -4.67 1.10
N LYS A 174 1.81 -4.50 0.50
CA LYS A 174 2.45 -5.57 -0.29
C LYS A 174 2.62 -6.82 0.57
N THR A 175 2.01 -7.92 0.13
CA THR A 175 2.09 -9.20 0.85
C THR A 175 3.53 -9.72 0.84
N GLY A 176 4.02 -10.18 1.98
CA GLY A 176 5.38 -10.73 2.13
C GLY A 176 6.49 -9.68 2.22
N GLN A 177 6.19 -8.40 2.04
CA GLN A 177 7.12 -7.30 2.22
C GLN A 177 6.53 -6.22 3.09
N SER A 178 7.19 -5.97 4.17
CA SER A 178 6.86 -4.85 5.04
C SER A 178 7.80 -3.71 4.69
N LEU A 179 7.27 -2.53 4.45
CA LEU A 179 8.05 -1.29 4.36
C LEU A 179 8.54 -0.89 5.76
N LYS A 180 9.27 -1.80 6.41
CA LYS A 180 9.88 -1.61 7.72
C LYS A 180 11.33 -1.18 7.57
N MET A 181 11.88 -0.63 8.64
CA MET A 181 13.27 -0.17 8.70
C MET A 181 14.28 -1.18 8.13
N GLY A 182 14.17 -2.47 8.50
CA GLY A 182 15.06 -3.52 7.98
C GLY A 182 15.07 -3.59 6.46
N THR A 183 13.88 -3.63 5.84
CA THR A 183 13.73 -3.68 4.38
C THR A 183 14.33 -2.45 3.70
N CYS A 184 14.12 -1.26 4.26
CA CYS A 184 14.70 -0.02 3.73
C CYS A 184 16.23 -0.02 3.84
N VAL A 185 16.77 -0.45 4.98
CA VAL A 185 18.21 -0.56 5.23
C VAL A 185 18.85 -1.58 4.30
N ASP A 186 18.24 -2.73 4.10
CA ASP A 186 18.78 -3.77 3.23
C ASP A 186 18.80 -3.33 1.76
N CYS A 187 17.71 -2.66 1.29
CA CYS A 187 17.67 -2.07 -0.05
C CYS A 187 18.77 -1.00 -0.23
N HIS A 188 18.95 -0.11 0.74
CA HIS A 188 20.01 0.91 0.70
C HIS A 188 21.41 0.26 0.65
N ARG A 189 21.65 -0.80 1.42
CA ARG A 189 22.94 -1.49 1.44
C ARG A 189 23.28 -2.12 0.10
N VAL A 190 22.35 -2.86 -0.50
CA VAL A 190 22.62 -3.51 -1.81
C VAL A 190 22.82 -2.49 -2.93
N ASN A 191 22.24 -1.31 -2.80
CA ASN A 191 22.43 -0.21 -3.73
C ASN A 191 23.57 0.75 -3.34
N SER A 192 24.37 0.44 -2.32
CA SER A 192 25.46 1.30 -1.82
C SER A 192 25.02 2.71 -1.42
N ILE A 193 23.79 2.86 -0.94
CA ILE A 193 23.21 4.12 -0.47
C ILE A 193 23.44 4.24 1.05
N PRO A 194 23.70 5.43 1.60
CA PRO A 194 23.91 5.62 3.03
C PRO A 194 22.78 5.07 3.90
N THR A 195 23.17 4.46 5.04
CA THR A 195 22.24 3.88 6.03
C THR A 195 22.38 4.48 7.42
N ASP A 196 22.98 5.65 7.51
CA ASP A 196 23.11 6.38 8.78
C ASP A 196 21.73 6.76 9.32
N CYS A 197 21.59 6.78 10.64
CA CYS A 197 20.30 7.03 11.30
C CYS A 197 19.62 8.31 10.79
N THR A 198 20.40 9.37 10.61
CA THR A 198 19.93 10.69 10.19
C THR A 198 19.49 10.79 8.72
N VAL A 199 19.76 9.78 7.90
CA VAL A 199 19.25 9.70 6.52
C VAL A 199 17.73 9.50 6.51
N CYS A 200 17.22 8.70 7.46
CA CYS A 200 15.83 8.30 7.53
C CYS A 200 15.09 8.86 8.77
N HIS A 201 15.80 9.24 9.83
CA HIS A 201 15.20 9.70 11.07
C HIS A 201 15.47 11.21 11.30
N LYS A 202 14.39 11.89 11.79
CA LYS A 202 14.45 13.31 12.19
C LYS A 202 14.80 13.40 13.68
#